data_1c43c75e239aac56fc3f9589e0da96c0
#
_entry.id   1c43c75e239aac56fc3f9589e0da96c0
#
_cell.length_a   1.000
_cell.length_b   1.000
_cell.length_c   1.000
_cell.angle_alpha   90.00
_cell.angle_beta   90.00
_cell.angle_gamma   90.00
#
_symmetry.space_group_name_H-M   'P 1'
#
loop_
_entity.id
_entity.type
_entity.pdbx_description
1 polymer ?
#
loop_
_entity_poly.entity_id
_entity_poly.type
_entity_poly.pdbx_seq_one_letter_code
_entity_poly.pdbx_strand_id
1 'polypeptide(L)'
;VKRVAASFAWPFRGAWGLRFAIGTLAVLFLPITFIPLLGYAVAATRRAQDDPTQPPPPWRLSASLISDGFWTAVVLLLLSAPFVVALNPLANTIQLSETYAHIVAASLLALPWGFVLLLLMPHGTSRFAARRRPGDLFDFSTTLREVKRDFPTWNLVAAAIVTAWIIAVACVGLLCVGLFPGIFYAILVSAYASATLHPAGASGTNPSTG
;
A
#
# COMPACT_ATOMS: atom_id res chain seq x y z
N VAL A 1 -16.34 2.71 -10.15
CA VAL A 1 -15.53 3.83 -10.69
C VAL A 1 -15.54 5.03 -9.74
N LYS A 2 -16.72 5.61 -9.38
CA LYS A 2 -16.83 6.82 -8.54
C LYS A 2 -16.13 6.65 -7.17
N ARG A 3 -16.24 5.49 -6.53
CA ARG A 3 -15.62 5.23 -5.23
C ARG A 3 -14.09 5.19 -5.31
N VAL A 4 -13.53 4.57 -6.34
CA VAL A 4 -12.07 4.54 -6.56
C VAL A 4 -11.54 5.93 -6.89
N ALA A 5 -12.25 6.71 -7.74
CA ALA A 5 -11.87 8.09 -8.04
C ALA A 5 -11.86 9.00 -6.79
N ALA A 6 -12.74 8.72 -5.80
CA ALA A 6 -12.76 9.46 -4.55
C ALA A 6 -11.49 9.26 -3.69
N SER A 7 -10.67 8.22 -3.96
CA SER A 7 -9.43 7.97 -3.24
C SER A 7 -8.43 9.13 -3.35
N PHE A 8 -8.41 9.83 -4.47
CA PHE A 8 -7.49 10.95 -4.71
C PHE A 8 -7.82 12.20 -3.89
N ALA A 9 -9.09 12.43 -3.57
CA ALA A 9 -9.53 13.56 -2.77
C ALA A 9 -9.60 13.24 -1.27
N TRP A 10 -9.68 11.95 -0.91
CA TRP A 10 -9.84 11.52 0.47
C TRP A 10 -8.73 11.97 1.43
N PRO A 11 -7.44 11.98 1.05
CA PRO A 11 -6.36 12.44 1.92
C PRO A 11 -6.53 13.87 2.43
N PHE A 12 -7.20 14.73 1.67
CA PHE A 12 -7.39 16.15 1.98
C PHE A 12 -8.66 16.45 2.80
N ARG A 13 -9.39 15.42 3.27
CA ARG A 13 -10.57 15.62 4.11
C ARG A 13 -10.21 15.92 5.56
N GLY A 14 -11.01 16.79 6.19
CA GLY A 14 -10.83 17.18 7.60
C GLY A 14 -9.55 17.98 7.84
N ALA A 15 -8.96 17.85 9.03
CA ALA A 15 -7.72 18.52 9.40
C ALA A 15 -6.49 17.87 8.73
N TRP A 16 -6.39 17.99 7.42
CA TRP A 16 -5.37 17.33 6.62
C TRP A 16 -3.96 17.86 6.87
N GLY A 17 -3.77 19.17 7.14
CA GLY A 17 -2.45 19.80 7.22
C GLY A 17 -1.56 19.17 8.30
N LEU A 18 -2.05 19.04 9.54
CA LEU A 18 -1.28 18.41 10.62
C LEU A 18 -1.01 16.92 10.32
N ARG A 19 -1.97 16.23 9.73
CA ARG A 19 -1.82 14.82 9.36
C ARG A 19 -0.74 14.64 8.30
N PHE A 20 -0.73 15.51 7.29
CA PHE A 20 0.32 15.50 6.26
C PHE A 20 1.68 15.86 6.84
N ALA A 21 1.77 16.85 7.74
CA ALA A 21 3.04 17.21 8.38
C ALA A 21 3.64 16.00 9.15
N ILE A 22 2.83 15.33 9.98
CA ILE A 22 3.29 14.14 10.72
C ILE A 22 3.62 12.99 9.75
N GLY A 23 2.78 12.75 8.74
CA GLY A 23 3.02 11.70 7.74
C GLY A 23 4.28 11.96 6.91
N THR A 24 4.54 13.20 6.52
CA THR A 24 5.77 13.60 5.82
C THR A 24 7.00 13.37 6.68
N LEU A 25 6.93 13.72 7.97
CA LEU A 25 8.01 13.44 8.93
C LEU A 25 8.21 11.92 9.10
N ALA A 26 7.11 11.17 9.16
CA ALA A 26 7.20 9.71 9.24
C ALA A 26 7.87 9.12 7.99
N VAL A 27 7.60 9.62 6.80
CA VAL A 27 8.29 9.20 5.58
C VAL A 27 9.76 9.65 5.56
N LEU A 28 10.07 10.85 6.05
CA LEU A 28 11.44 11.35 6.14
C LEU A 28 12.32 10.48 7.05
N PHE A 29 11.75 9.99 8.17
CA PHE A 29 12.42 9.10 9.11
C PHE A 29 12.06 7.61 8.87
N LEU A 30 11.82 7.23 7.61
CA LEU A 30 11.33 5.91 7.21
C LEU A 30 12.04 4.72 7.87
N PRO A 31 13.38 4.67 8.04
CA PRO A 31 14.04 3.54 8.69
C PRO A 31 13.54 3.26 10.12
N ILE A 32 13.14 4.32 10.85
CA ILE A 32 12.65 4.19 12.24
C ILE A 32 11.13 4.06 12.27
N THR A 33 10.45 4.75 11.36
CA THR A 33 8.98 4.88 11.34
C THR A 33 8.30 3.89 10.40
N PHE A 34 9.06 2.99 9.78
CA PHE A 34 8.55 2.03 8.80
C PHE A 34 7.36 1.22 9.34
N ILE A 35 7.52 0.61 10.52
CA ILE A 35 6.46 -0.18 11.16
C ILE A 35 5.25 0.70 11.53
N PRO A 36 5.39 1.82 12.24
CA PRO A 36 4.27 2.74 12.51
C PRO A 36 3.56 3.22 11.24
N LEU A 37 4.30 3.52 10.17
CA LEU A 37 3.73 4.01 8.91
C LEU A 37 2.87 2.93 8.22
N LEU A 38 3.35 1.69 8.17
CA LEU A 38 2.57 0.56 7.65
C LEU A 38 1.32 0.28 8.50
N GLY A 39 1.44 0.35 9.83
CA GLY A 39 0.28 0.23 10.72
C GLY A 39 -0.74 1.35 10.51
N TYR A 40 -0.26 2.56 10.26
CA TYR A 40 -1.14 3.67 9.91
C TYR A 40 -1.85 3.45 8.57
N ALA A 41 -1.18 2.88 7.56
CA ALA A 41 -1.81 2.50 6.29
C ALA A 41 -2.94 1.48 6.50
N VAL A 42 -2.73 0.45 7.33
CA VAL A 42 -3.78 -0.53 7.70
C VAL A 42 -4.94 0.14 8.44
N ALA A 43 -4.66 1.04 9.40
CA ALA A 43 -5.68 1.78 10.12
C ALA A 43 -6.49 2.70 9.18
N ALA A 44 -5.82 3.33 8.19
CA ALA A 44 -6.45 4.14 7.17
C ALA A 44 -7.36 3.29 6.26
N THR A 45 -6.90 2.09 5.85
CA THR A 45 -7.71 1.13 5.07
C THR A 45 -8.98 0.73 5.84
N ARG A 46 -8.85 0.39 7.11
CA ARG A 46 -9.99 0.04 7.99
C ARG A 46 -10.99 1.19 8.10
N ARG A 47 -10.49 2.41 8.33
CA ARG A 47 -11.35 3.59 8.41
C ARG A 47 -12.16 3.82 7.14
N ALA A 48 -11.52 3.63 5.98
CA ALA A 48 -12.19 3.77 4.69
C ALA A 48 -13.18 2.62 4.39
N GLN A 49 -12.98 1.43 5.00
CA GLN A 49 -13.93 0.32 4.93
C GLN A 49 -15.19 0.58 5.77
N ASP A 50 -14.98 1.06 7.00
CA ASP A 50 -16.05 1.33 7.96
C ASP A 50 -16.95 2.49 7.47
N ASP A 51 -16.33 3.61 7.10
CA ASP A 51 -17.05 4.77 6.58
C ASP A 51 -16.16 5.57 5.61
N PRO A 52 -16.40 5.41 4.30
CA PRO A 52 -15.62 6.10 3.27
C PRO A 52 -15.84 7.63 3.23
N THR A 53 -16.84 8.15 3.96
CA THR A 53 -17.10 9.60 4.03
C THR A 53 -16.24 10.29 5.08
N GLN A 54 -15.80 9.56 6.09
CA GLN A 54 -14.96 10.09 7.14
C GLN A 54 -13.52 10.37 6.67
N PRO A 55 -12.83 11.35 7.27
CA PRO A 55 -11.44 11.63 6.96
C PRO A 55 -10.51 10.49 7.41
N PRO A 56 -9.27 10.42 6.89
CA PRO A 56 -8.25 9.49 7.38
C PRO A 56 -8.08 9.59 8.91
N PRO A 57 -7.70 8.50 9.59
CA PRO A 57 -7.58 8.49 11.05
C PRO A 57 -6.54 9.50 11.54
N PRO A 58 -6.68 10.05 12.75
CA PRO A 58 -5.62 10.83 13.38
C PRO A 58 -4.43 9.94 13.72
N TRP A 59 -3.22 10.50 13.70
CA TRP A 59 -2.02 9.81 14.19
C TRP A 59 -2.14 9.54 15.68
N ARG A 60 -2.22 8.26 16.05
CA ARG A 60 -2.19 7.80 17.45
C ARG A 60 -1.35 6.53 17.51
N LEU A 61 -0.19 6.62 18.14
CA LEU A 61 0.62 5.44 18.40
C LEU A 61 -0.11 4.56 19.42
N SER A 62 -0.41 3.33 19.01
CA SER A 62 -1.05 2.31 19.84
C SER A 62 -0.38 0.96 19.59
N ALA A 63 -0.49 0.05 20.56
CA ALA A 63 0.04 -1.30 20.42
C ALA A 63 -0.57 -2.02 19.20
N SER A 64 -1.86 -1.79 18.93
CA SER A 64 -2.51 -2.37 17.76
C SER A 64 -1.95 -1.84 16.44
N LEU A 65 -1.64 -0.53 16.37
CA LEU A 65 -1.02 0.07 15.18
C LEU A 65 0.37 -0.53 14.92
N ILE A 66 1.18 -0.68 15.97
CA ILE A 66 2.52 -1.28 15.84
C ILE A 66 2.41 -2.75 15.43
N SER A 67 1.49 -3.52 16.02
CA SER A 67 1.25 -4.91 15.65
C SER A 67 0.78 -5.05 14.20
N ASP A 68 -0.19 -4.23 13.76
CA ASP A 68 -0.69 -4.24 12.38
C ASP A 68 0.45 -3.89 11.40
N GLY A 69 1.28 -2.90 11.73
CA GLY A 69 2.45 -2.52 10.95
C GLY A 69 3.53 -3.58 10.90
N PHE A 70 3.79 -4.25 12.02
CA PHE A 70 4.77 -5.33 12.10
C PHE A 70 4.42 -6.49 11.15
N TRP A 71 3.18 -6.99 11.19
CA TRP A 71 2.76 -8.06 10.30
C TRP A 71 2.79 -7.66 8.83
N THR A 72 2.38 -6.43 8.53
CA THR A 72 2.48 -5.89 7.17
C THR A 72 3.93 -5.78 6.70
N ALA A 73 4.86 -5.36 7.59
CA ALA A 73 6.29 -5.32 7.30
C ALA A 73 6.87 -6.70 7.04
N VAL A 74 6.49 -7.72 7.84
CA VAL A 74 6.94 -9.10 7.65
C VAL A 74 6.56 -9.62 6.28
N VAL A 75 5.29 -9.43 5.85
CA VAL A 75 4.84 -9.86 4.52
C VAL A 75 5.56 -9.09 3.42
N LEU A 76 5.72 -7.79 3.57
CA LEU A 76 6.42 -6.97 2.58
C LEU A 76 7.88 -7.40 2.42
N LEU A 77 8.58 -7.68 3.52
CA LEU A 77 9.95 -8.19 3.50
C LEU A 77 10.03 -9.57 2.86
N LEU A 78 9.08 -10.46 3.18
CA LEU A 78 9.01 -11.79 2.59
C LEU A 78 8.82 -11.72 1.07
N LEU A 79 7.90 -10.88 0.59
CA LEU A 79 7.67 -10.68 -0.84
C LEU A 79 8.84 -9.98 -1.55
N SER A 80 9.65 -9.20 -0.81
CA SER A 80 10.83 -8.52 -1.34
C SER A 80 12.07 -9.40 -1.37
N ALA A 81 12.15 -10.42 -0.51
CA ALA A 81 13.33 -11.26 -0.35
C ALA A 81 13.84 -11.88 -1.67
N PRO A 82 13.01 -12.47 -2.56
CA PRO A 82 13.49 -13.04 -3.82
C PRO A 82 14.19 -12.00 -4.72
N PHE A 83 13.69 -10.77 -4.72
CA PHE A 83 14.23 -9.68 -5.54
C PHE A 83 15.54 -9.14 -4.98
N VAL A 84 15.65 -9.04 -3.65
CA VAL A 84 16.91 -8.66 -2.97
C VAL A 84 17.99 -9.72 -3.24
N VAL A 85 17.65 -11.01 -3.12
CA VAL A 85 18.58 -12.11 -3.40
C VAL A 85 19.02 -12.13 -4.88
N ALA A 86 18.13 -11.79 -5.81
CA ALA A 86 18.42 -11.78 -7.24
C ALA A 86 19.26 -10.56 -7.68
N LEU A 87 19.38 -9.51 -6.86
CA LEU A 87 20.03 -8.25 -7.24
C LEU A 87 21.50 -8.44 -7.62
N ASN A 88 22.32 -9.05 -6.75
CA ASN A 88 23.74 -9.24 -7.02
C ASN A 88 24.00 -10.19 -8.18
N PRO A 89 23.39 -11.39 -8.28
CA PRO A 89 23.53 -12.24 -9.45
C PRO A 89 23.17 -11.51 -10.76
N LEU A 90 22.09 -10.75 -10.80
CA LEU A 90 21.70 -10.00 -11.98
C LEU A 90 22.70 -8.89 -12.32
N ALA A 91 23.14 -8.10 -11.32
CA ALA A 91 24.11 -7.04 -11.52
C ALA A 91 25.44 -7.57 -12.11
N ASN A 92 25.89 -8.75 -11.64
CA ASN A 92 27.13 -9.39 -12.13
C ASN A 92 27.05 -9.85 -13.59
N THR A 93 25.86 -9.96 -14.18
CA THR A 93 25.69 -10.28 -15.61
C THR A 93 25.75 -9.05 -16.51
N ILE A 94 25.68 -7.86 -15.93
CA ILE A 94 25.62 -6.60 -16.66
C ILE A 94 27.04 -6.07 -16.86
N GLN A 95 27.46 -5.89 -18.11
CA GLN A 95 28.79 -5.41 -18.46
C GLN A 95 28.92 -3.88 -18.33
N LEU A 96 28.75 -3.37 -17.12
CA LEU A 96 28.91 -1.96 -16.75
C LEU A 96 29.79 -1.87 -15.51
N SER A 97 30.20 -0.64 -15.13
CA SER A 97 30.85 -0.45 -13.84
C SER A 97 29.90 -0.87 -12.71
N GLU A 98 30.46 -1.34 -11.60
CA GLU A 98 29.72 -1.98 -10.49
C GLU A 98 28.50 -1.17 -10.05
N THR A 99 28.67 0.14 -9.87
CA THR A 99 27.58 1.05 -9.43
C THR A 99 26.44 1.09 -10.45
N TYR A 100 26.75 1.24 -11.75
CA TYR A 100 25.74 1.31 -12.80
C TYR A 100 25.08 -0.05 -13.02
N ALA A 101 25.81 -1.15 -12.91
CA ALA A 101 25.26 -2.50 -13.00
C ALA A 101 24.20 -2.74 -11.94
N HIS A 102 24.45 -2.34 -10.67
CA HIS A 102 23.46 -2.44 -9.59
C HIS A 102 22.24 -1.54 -9.80
N ILE A 103 22.42 -0.31 -10.30
CA ILE A 103 21.29 0.59 -10.61
C ILE A 103 20.39 -0.01 -11.68
N VAL A 104 20.98 -0.54 -12.76
CA VAL A 104 20.24 -1.16 -13.85
C VAL A 104 19.55 -2.44 -13.36
N ALA A 105 20.25 -3.31 -12.62
CA ALA A 105 19.68 -4.53 -12.06
C ALA A 105 18.50 -4.22 -11.13
N ALA A 106 18.65 -3.24 -10.23
CA ALA A 106 17.57 -2.80 -9.33
C ALA A 106 16.37 -2.26 -10.11
N SER A 107 16.61 -1.48 -11.18
CA SER A 107 15.53 -0.93 -12.02
C SER A 107 14.78 -2.05 -12.77
N LEU A 108 15.49 -3.06 -13.28
CA LEU A 108 14.88 -4.23 -13.93
C LEU A 108 14.07 -5.07 -12.96
N LEU A 109 14.54 -5.24 -11.72
CA LEU A 109 13.83 -5.99 -10.68
C LEU A 109 12.66 -5.20 -10.06
N ALA A 110 12.70 -3.88 -10.08
CA ALA A 110 11.63 -3.05 -9.54
C ALA A 110 10.27 -3.28 -10.21
N LEU A 111 10.25 -3.53 -11.53
CA LEU A 111 9.02 -3.78 -12.28
C LEU A 111 8.31 -5.08 -11.85
N PRO A 112 8.94 -6.28 -11.89
CA PRO A 112 8.29 -7.49 -11.44
C PRO A 112 7.99 -7.47 -9.93
N TRP A 113 8.85 -6.88 -9.11
CA TRP A 113 8.60 -6.69 -7.69
C TRP A 113 7.36 -5.82 -7.44
N GLY A 114 7.29 -4.65 -8.09
CA GLY A 114 6.13 -3.76 -8.00
C GLY A 114 4.84 -4.43 -8.46
N PHE A 115 4.91 -5.25 -9.53
CA PHE A 115 3.76 -6.01 -10.01
C PHE A 115 3.29 -7.06 -8.99
N VAL A 116 4.21 -7.80 -8.36
CA VAL A 116 3.88 -8.78 -7.30
C VAL A 116 3.23 -8.08 -6.11
N LEU A 117 3.77 -6.95 -5.67
CA LEU A 117 3.19 -6.17 -4.58
C LEU A 117 1.79 -5.65 -4.96
N LEU A 118 1.62 -5.12 -6.16
CA LEU A 118 0.33 -4.60 -6.64
C LEU A 118 -0.71 -5.71 -6.76
N LEU A 119 -0.30 -6.92 -7.11
CA LEU A 119 -1.17 -8.08 -7.24
C LEU A 119 -1.65 -8.59 -5.87
N LEU A 120 -0.74 -8.66 -4.89
CA LEU A 120 -0.99 -9.36 -3.62
C LEU A 120 -1.41 -8.43 -2.49
N MET A 121 -0.75 -7.26 -2.35
CA MET A 121 -0.93 -6.39 -1.18
C MET A 121 -2.33 -5.77 -1.06
N PRO A 122 -3.00 -5.26 -2.12
CA PRO A 122 -4.29 -4.60 -1.96
C PRO A 122 -5.38 -5.49 -1.36
N HIS A 123 -5.50 -6.75 -1.83
CA HIS A 123 -6.46 -7.71 -1.26
C HIS A 123 -6.05 -8.20 0.13
N GLY A 124 -4.77 -8.55 0.31
CA GLY A 124 -4.23 -9.01 1.61
C GLY A 124 -4.42 -7.96 2.70
N THR A 125 -4.02 -6.72 2.44
CA THR A 125 -4.18 -5.61 3.41
C THR A 125 -5.64 -5.26 3.66
N SER A 126 -6.49 -5.32 2.64
CA SER A 126 -7.93 -5.08 2.79
C SER A 126 -8.60 -6.12 3.69
N ARG A 127 -8.31 -7.42 3.50
CA ARG A 127 -8.82 -8.50 4.39
C ARG A 127 -8.26 -8.37 5.80
N PHE A 128 -6.96 -8.14 5.92
CA PHE A 128 -6.32 -7.94 7.22
C PHE A 128 -6.91 -6.74 7.97
N ALA A 129 -7.15 -5.62 7.28
CA ALA A 129 -7.79 -4.47 7.87
C ALA A 129 -9.20 -4.79 8.42
N ALA A 130 -9.98 -5.60 7.69
CA ALA A 130 -11.33 -5.99 8.10
C ALA A 130 -11.34 -7.01 9.25
N ARG A 131 -10.46 -8.02 9.23
CA ARG A 131 -10.56 -9.19 10.13
C ARG A 131 -9.52 -9.21 11.24
N ARG A 132 -8.45 -8.42 11.16
CA ARG A 132 -7.31 -8.39 12.08
C ARG A 132 -6.60 -9.75 12.24
N ARG A 133 -6.63 -10.58 11.23
CA ARG A 133 -5.97 -11.89 11.22
C ARG A 133 -4.70 -11.83 10.38
N PRO A 134 -3.50 -11.94 10.97
CA PRO A 134 -2.25 -11.88 10.20
C PRO A 134 -2.18 -12.89 9.06
N GLY A 135 -2.81 -14.06 9.22
CA GLY A 135 -2.90 -15.08 8.19
C GLY A 135 -3.53 -14.60 6.87
N ASP A 136 -4.41 -13.59 6.92
CA ASP A 136 -5.03 -13.03 5.72
C ASP A 136 -4.02 -12.33 4.79
N LEU A 137 -2.88 -11.87 5.34
CA LEU A 137 -1.78 -11.27 4.57
C LEU A 137 -0.98 -12.33 3.80
N PHE A 138 -0.91 -13.56 4.32
CA PHE A 138 -0.14 -14.66 3.74
C PHE A 138 -0.98 -15.57 2.83
N ASP A 139 -2.29 -15.36 2.77
CA ASP A 139 -3.17 -16.17 1.93
C ASP A 139 -3.17 -15.67 0.46
N PHE A 140 -2.05 -15.95 -0.20
CA PHE A 140 -1.85 -15.56 -1.60
C PHE A 140 -2.77 -16.32 -2.56
N SER A 141 -3.13 -17.56 -2.20
CA SER A 141 -4.00 -18.39 -3.04
C SER A 141 -5.40 -17.82 -3.15
N THR A 142 -5.97 -17.39 -2.03
CA THR A 142 -7.27 -16.71 -2.00
C THR A 142 -7.20 -15.35 -2.68
N THR A 143 -6.11 -14.59 -2.46
CA THR A 143 -5.88 -13.31 -3.14
C THR A 143 -5.91 -13.47 -4.67
N LEU A 144 -5.19 -14.44 -5.23
CA LEU A 144 -5.17 -14.67 -6.67
C LEU A 144 -6.55 -15.09 -7.22
N ARG A 145 -7.32 -15.88 -6.47
CA ARG A 145 -8.70 -16.23 -6.84
C ARG A 145 -9.62 -15.02 -6.84
N GLU A 146 -9.51 -14.15 -5.85
CA GLU A 146 -10.30 -12.92 -5.76
C GLU A 146 -9.97 -11.97 -6.91
N VAL A 147 -8.69 -11.77 -7.23
CA VAL A 147 -8.24 -10.98 -8.39
C VAL A 147 -8.84 -11.54 -9.70
N LYS A 148 -8.78 -12.86 -9.91
CA LYS A 148 -9.36 -13.49 -11.11
C LYS A 148 -10.87 -13.33 -11.16
N ARG A 149 -11.56 -13.41 -10.03
CA ARG A 149 -13.03 -13.33 -9.95
C ARG A 149 -13.56 -11.94 -10.24
N ASP A 150 -12.88 -10.90 -9.75
CA ASP A 150 -13.27 -9.50 -9.93
C ASP A 150 -12.11 -8.66 -10.49
N PHE A 151 -11.58 -9.12 -11.62
CA PHE A 151 -10.48 -8.46 -12.31
C PHE A 151 -10.77 -6.99 -12.67
N PRO A 152 -12.00 -6.62 -13.10
CA PRO A 152 -12.31 -5.22 -13.42
C PRO A 152 -12.15 -4.29 -12.21
N THR A 153 -12.65 -4.68 -11.03
CA THR A 153 -12.51 -3.87 -9.80
C THR A 153 -11.06 -3.81 -9.37
N TRP A 154 -10.35 -4.95 -9.38
CA TRP A 154 -8.92 -4.98 -9.07
C TRP A 154 -8.12 -4.05 -10.00
N ASN A 155 -8.38 -4.08 -11.30
CA ASN A 155 -7.68 -3.25 -12.29
C ASN A 155 -7.89 -1.74 -12.01
N LEU A 156 -9.10 -1.33 -11.63
CA LEU A 156 -9.37 0.06 -11.24
C LEU A 156 -8.59 0.46 -9.97
N VAL A 157 -8.54 -0.42 -8.98
CA VAL A 157 -7.76 -0.19 -7.74
C VAL A 157 -6.28 -0.13 -8.06
N ALA A 158 -5.77 -1.07 -8.85
CA ALA A 158 -4.39 -1.09 -9.30
C ALA A 158 -4.01 0.19 -10.06
N ALA A 159 -4.87 0.64 -10.99
CA ALA A 159 -4.66 1.88 -11.73
C ALA A 159 -4.61 3.10 -10.80
N ALA A 160 -5.49 3.19 -9.79
CA ALA A 160 -5.46 4.27 -8.82
C ALA A 160 -4.18 4.27 -7.98
N ILE A 161 -3.73 3.10 -7.52
CA ILE A 161 -2.49 2.95 -6.76
C ILE A 161 -1.30 3.38 -7.62
N VAL A 162 -1.16 2.84 -8.82
CA VAL A 162 -0.06 3.18 -9.74
C VAL A 162 -0.04 4.68 -10.03
N THR A 163 -1.21 5.27 -10.33
CA THR A 163 -1.32 6.72 -10.58
C THR A 163 -0.86 7.53 -9.38
N ALA A 164 -1.27 7.16 -8.16
CA ALA A 164 -0.85 7.86 -6.94
C ALA A 164 0.67 7.78 -6.71
N TRP A 165 1.28 6.63 -6.97
CA TRP A 165 2.73 6.47 -6.86
C TRP A 165 3.49 7.22 -7.96
N ILE A 166 2.96 7.28 -9.19
CA ILE A 166 3.52 8.13 -10.26
C ILE A 166 3.49 9.61 -9.85
N ILE A 167 2.38 10.08 -9.28
CA ILE A 167 2.28 11.45 -8.76
C ILE A 167 3.32 11.68 -7.65
N ALA A 168 3.49 10.73 -6.72
CA ALA A 168 4.49 10.84 -5.66
C ALA A 168 5.91 10.98 -6.21
N VAL A 169 6.26 10.17 -7.20
CA VAL A 169 7.58 10.24 -7.87
C VAL A 169 7.72 11.55 -8.65
N ALA A 170 6.67 12.00 -9.36
CA ALA A 170 6.69 13.26 -10.07
C ALA A 170 6.92 14.47 -9.14
N CYS A 171 6.50 14.38 -7.87
CA CYS A 171 6.75 15.41 -6.87
C CYS A 171 8.23 15.58 -6.50
N VAL A 172 9.11 14.67 -6.91
CA VAL A 172 10.59 14.85 -6.78
C VAL A 172 11.06 16.13 -7.49
N GLY A 173 10.41 16.49 -8.62
CA GLY A 173 10.70 17.73 -9.33
C GLY A 173 10.49 19.00 -8.51
N LEU A 174 9.77 18.93 -7.39
CA LEU A 174 9.61 20.02 -6.42
C LEU A 174 10.76 20.00 -5.40
N LEU A 175 12.00 20.23 -5.87
CA LEU A 175 13.23 20.33 -5.06
C LEU A 175 13.51 19.12 -4.15
N CYS A 176 13.11 17.92 -4.56
CA CYS A 176 13.19 16.67 -3.78
C CYS A 176 12.35 16.68 -2.48
N VAL A 177 11.96 17.82 -1.95
CA VAL A 177 11.16 17.94 -0.72
C VAL A 177 9.73 17.41 -0.94
N GLY A 178 9.20 17.57 -2.17
CA GLY A 178 7.87 17.08 -2.53
C GLY A 178 7.72 15.57 -2.51
N LEU A 179 8.82 14.80 -2.56
CA LEU A 179 8.77 13.33 -2.52
C LEU A 179 8.15 12.80 -1.23
N PHE A 180 8.52 13.35 -0.07
CA PHE A 180 8.04 12.84 1.22
C PHE A 180 6.53 13.00 1.40
N PRO A 181 5.92 14.19 1.21
CA PRO A 181 4.46 14.31 1.23
C PRO A 181 3.80 13.55 0.08
N GLY A 182 4.45 13.42 -1.08
CA GLY A 182 3.96 12.62 -2.21
C GLY A 182 3.85 11.15 -1.87
N ILE A 183 4.86 10.55 -1.23
CA ILE A 183 4.81 9.16 -0.75
C ILE A 183 3.69 8.98 0.28
N PHE A 184 3.56 9.89 1.25
CA PHE A 184 2.48 9.81 2.23
C PHE A 184 1.11 9.91 1.58
N TYR A 185 0.94 10.80 0.59
CA TYR A 185 -0.26 10.91 -0.22
C TYR A 185 -0.57 9.57 -0.92
N ALA A 186 0.42 8.97 -1.60
CA ALA A 186 0.25 7.70 -2.30
C ALA A 186 -0.16 6.57 -1.35
N ILE A 187 0.39 6.51 -0.14
CA ILE A 187 0.00 5.55 0.89
C ILE A 187 -1.49 5.72 1.25
N LEU A 188 -1.97 6.94 1.45
CA LEU A 188 -3.37 7.20 1.78
C LEU A 188 -4.32 6.86 0.62
N VAL A 189 -3.96 7.22 -0.61
CA VAL A 189 -4.74 6.85 -1.81
C VAL A 189 -4.79 5.32 -1.94
N SER A 190 -3.65 4.64 -1.77
CA SER A 190 -3.57 3.18 -1.82
C SER A 190 -4.43 2.51 -0.75
N ALA A 191 -4.42 3.05 0.48
CA ALA A 191 -5.24 2.56 1.59
C ALA A 191 -6.74 2.66 1.29
N TYR A 192 -7.19 3.81 0.80
CA TYR A 192 -8.60 4.00 0.44
C TYR A 192 -9.00 3.15 -0.77
N ALA A 193 -8.19 3.10 -1.81
CA ALA A 193 -8.45 2.28 -2.99
C ALA A 193 -8.56 0.80 -2.62
N SER A 194 -7.63 0.28 -1.81
CA SER A 194 -7.67 -1.11 -1.31
C SER A 194 -8.91 -1.39 -0.45
N ALA A 195 -9.39 -0.42 0.33
CA ALA A 195 -10.61 -0.56 1.13
C ALA A 195 -11.86 -0.83 0.28
N THR A 196 -11.86 -0.46 -1.00
CA THR A 196 -12.99 -0.71 -1.89
C THR A 196 -13.15 -2.19 -2.28
N LEU A 197 -12.10 -3.00 -2.10
CA LEU A 197 -12.11 -4.43 -2.43
C LEU A 197 -12.92 -5.26 -1.42
N HIS A 198 -12.94 -4.86 -0.13
CA HIS A 198 -13.69 -5.53 0.93
C HIS A 198 -14.43 -4.51 1.80
N PRO A 199 -15.56 -3.95 1.34
CA PRO A 199 -16.36 -3.04 2.15
C PRO A 199 -16.96 -3.76 3.36
N ALA A 200 -17.00 -3.11 4.52
CA ALA A 200 -17.44 -3.70 5.80
C ALA A 200 -18.86 -4.30 5.80
N GLY A 201 -19.71 -3.91 4.85
CA GLY A 201 -21.09 -4.44 4.72
C GLY A 201 -21.26 -5.72 3.91
N ALA A 202 -20.20 -6.23 3.26
CA ALA A 202 -20.34 -7.38 2.35
C ALA A 202 -20.34 -8.75 3.06
N SER A 203 -20.00 -8.80 4.35
CA SER A 203 -19.95 -10.06 5.12
C SER A 203 -21.27 -10.49 5.74
N GLY A 204 -22.34 -9.73 5.58
CA GLY A 204 -23.62 -9.95 6.29
C GLY A 204 -24.79 -10.43 5.45
N THR A 205 -24.68 -10.52 4.14
CA THR A 205 -25.74 -11.09 3.31
C THR A 205 -25.44 -12.55 2.99
N ASN A 206 -25.61 -13.39 4.01
CA ASN A 206 -25.93 -14.78 3.77
C ASN A 206 -27.41 -14.79 3.32
N PRO A 207 -27.76 -15.17 2.09
CA PRO A 207 -29.14 -15.41 1.76
C PRO A 207 -29.51 -16.75 2.44
N SER A 208 -29.97 -16.64 3.70
CA SER A 208 -30.66 -17.74 4.34
C SER A 208 -32.02 -17.89 3.68
N THR A 209 -32.13 -18.92 2.86
CA THR A 209 -33.31 -19.81 2.70
C THR A 209 -34.67 -19.13 2.72
N GLY A 210 -35.24 -18.95 1.56
CA GLY A 210 -36.66 -19.05 1.30
C GLY A 210 -36.88 -20.28 0.42
#